data_c90f7150f9e40564206c405cd7e63c45
#
_entry.id   c90f7150f9e40564206c405cd7e63c45
#
_cell.length_a   1.000
_cell.length_b   1.000
_cell.length_c   1.000
_cell.angle_alpha   90.00
_cell.angle_beta   90.00
_cell.angle_gamma   90.00
#
_symmetry.space_group_name_H-M   'P 1'
#
loop_
_entity.id
_entity.type
_entity.pdbx_description
1 polymer ?
#
loop_
_entity_poly.entity_id
_entity_poly.type
_entity_poly.pdbx_seq_one_letter_code
_entity_poly.pdbx_strand_id
1 'polypeptide(L)'
;MPIEFEDTSDTLRTIRIAGRLDLVGTDEIATKFAALSTVHDRRVVVDLTGVSFLASIGIRSIITNAKALQQRGGRMVLFVGANESVAKTLETTGIDSLIPLFSDQAAAVAAASA
;
A
#
# COMPACT_ATOMS: atom_id res chain seq x y z
N MET A 1 15.74 1.65 5.29
CA MET A 1 15.16 1.82 3.95
C MET A 1 13.73 2.31 4.11
N PRO A 2 13.29 3.34 3.37
CA PRO A 2 11.91 3.83 3.46
C PRO A 2 10.91 2.88 2.81
N ILE A 3 11.35 1.91 2.02
CA ILE A 3 10.49 0.89 1.46
C ILE A 3 11.20 -0.46 1.49
N GLU A 4 10.47 -1.48 1.94
CA GLU A 4 10.96 -2.86 2.03
C GLU A 4 9.83 -3.79 1.61
N PHE A 5 10.15 -5.04 1.29
CA PHE A 5 9.13 -6.02 0.94
C PHE A 5 9.48 -7.40 1.46
N GLU A 6 8.45 -8.22 1.58
CA GLU A 6 8.59 -9.62 1.98
C GLU A 6 7.57 -10.45 1.21
N ASP A 7 8.03 -11.52 0.56
CA ASP A 7 7.13 -12.47 -0.09
C ASP A 7 6.86 -13.61 0.88
N THR A 8 5.62 -13.65 1.39
CA THR A 8 5.20 -14.67 2.34
C THR A 8 4.72 -15.94 1.65
N SER A 9 4.42 -15.85 0.35
CA SER A 9 4.08 -17.00 -0.50
C SER A 9 4.36 -16.63 -1.94
N ASP A 10 4.12 -17.56 -2.87
CA ASP A 10 4.31 -17.33 -4.30
C ASP A 10 3.40 -16.21 -4.83
N THR A 11 2.30 -15.93 -4.16
CA THR A 11 1.31 -14.96 -4.62
C THR A 11 1.17 -13.75 -3.69
N LEU A 12 1.55 -13.86 -2.41
CA LEU A 12 1.35 -12.78 -1.44
C LEU A 12 2.65 -12.05 -1.13
N ARG A 13 2.63 -10.75 -1.34
CA ARG A 13 3.73 -9.84 -1.04
C ARG A 13 3.26 -8.76 -0.07
N THR A 14 4.04 -8.49 0.97
CA THR A 14 3.85 -7.34 1.84
C THR A 14 4.90 -6.30 1.48
N ILE A 15 4.45 -5.07 1.22
CA ILE A 15 5.33 -3.93 0.96
C ILE A 15 5.20 -2.99 2.16
N ARG A 16 6.31 -2.74 2.86
CA ARG A 16 6.35 -1.84 4.03
C ARG A 16 6.93 -0.51 3.62
N ILE A 17 6.16 0.55 3.83
CA ILE A 17 6.59 1.92 3.55
C ILE A 17 6.66 2.66 4.88
N ALA A 18 7.74 3.42 5.08
CA ALA A 18 7.96 4.17 6.32
C ALA A 18 8.41 5.59 6.01
N GLY A 19 8.19 6.48 6.98
CA GLY A 19 8.60 7.87 6.89
C GLY A 19 7.54 8.77 6.30
N ARG A 20 7.96 9.91 5.75
CA ARG A 20 7.05 10.90 5.20
C ARG A 20 6.81 10.64 3.73
N LEU A 21 5.55 10.51 3.35
CA LEU A 21 5.14 10.45 1.94
C LEU A 21 4.66 11.83 1.47
N ASP A 22 5.54 12.82 1.56
CA ASP A 22 5.43 14.11 0.91
C ASP A 22 6.02 14.01 -0.50
N LEU A 23 6.23 15.14 -1.17
CA LEU A 23 6.77 15.13 -2.53
C LEU A 23 8.11 14.40 -2.62
N VAL A 24 9.03 14.71 -1.71
CA VAL A 24 10.37 14.12 -1.70
C VAL A 24 10.31 12.62 -1.35
N GLY A 25 9.60 12.28 -0.28
CA GLY A 25 9.51 10.89 0.17
C GLY A 25 8.81 9.98 -0.84
N THR A 26 7.76 10.47 -1.48
CA THR A 26 7.06 9.73 -2.53
C THR A 26 7.97 9.50 -3.73
N ASP A 27 8.72 10.52 -4.13
CA ASP A 27 9.65 10.42 -5.24
C ASP A 27 10.77 9.42 -4.96
N GLU A 28 11.28 9.39 -3.73
CA GLU A 28 12.34 8.45 -3.33
C GLU A 28 11.94 6.99 -3.50
N ILE A 29 10.68 6.65 -3.24
CA ILE A 29 10.21 5.26 -3.30
C ILE A 29 9.54 4.90 -4.62
N ALA A 30 9.27 5.88 -5.49
CA ALA A 30 8.38 5.72 -6.64
C ALA A 30 8.76 4.55 -7.54
N THR A 31 10.01 4.46 -7.95
CA THR A 31 10.48 3.41 -8.87
C THR A 31 10.38 2.03 -8.22
N LYS A 32 10.82 1.91 -6.97
CA LYS A 32 10.79 0.63 -6.26
C LYS A 32 9.37 0.19 -5.95
N PHE A 33 8.52 1.13 -5.54
CA PHE A 33 7.11 0.84 -5.27
C PHE A 33 6.41 0.33 -6.52
N ALA A 34 6.61 1.00 -7.65
CA ALA A 34 6.04 0.56 -8.93
C ALA A 34 6.54 -0.83 -9.31
N ALA A 35 7.85 -1.07 -9.20
CA ALA A 35 8.44 -2.36 -9.54
C ALA A 35 7.89 -3.48 -8.66
N LEU A 36 7.72 -3.24 -7.37
CA LEU A 36 7.21 -4.23 -6.42
C LEU A 36 5.71 -4.50 -6.58
N SER A 37 4.93 -3.49 -7.00
CA SER A 37 3.48 -3.58 -7.10
C SER A 37 3.01 -4.14 -8.43
N THR A 38 3.70 -3.85 -9.53
CA THR A 38 3.20 -4.15 -10.88
C THR A 38 3.66 -5.51 -11.38
N VAL A 39 3.43 -6.56 -10.59
CA VAL A 39 3.77 -7.94 -10.91
C VAL A 39 2.48 -8.72 -11.22
N HIS A 40 2.50 -9.57 -12.25
CA HIS A 40 1.34 -10.35 -12.66
C HIS A 40 0.80 -11.24 -11.52
N ASP A 41 -0.52 -11.19 -11.32
CA ASP A 41 -1.26 -12.06 -10.41
C ASP A 41 -0.78 -12.01 -8.95
N ARG A 42 -0.04 -10.97 -8.58
CA ARG A 42 0.47 -10.81 -7.23
C ARG A 42 -0.61 -10.20 -6.32
N ARG A 43 -0.71 -10.74 -5.10
CA ARG A 43 -1.53 -10.17 -4.04
C ARG A 43 -0.62 -9.34 -3.16
N VAL A 44 -0.99 -8.08 -2.91
CA VAL A 44 -0.12 -7.14 -2.23
C VAL A 44 -0.83 -6.53 -1.03
N VAL A 45 -0.19 -6.63 0.14
CA VAL A 45 -0.54 -5.84 1.32
C VAL A 45 0.46 -4.70 1.43
N VAL A 46 -0.02 -3.46 1.40
CA VAL A 46 0.83 -2.29 1.63
C VAL A 46 0.71 -1.90 3.09
N ASP A 47 1.80 -2.08 3.83
CA ASP A 47 1.88 -1.78 5.25
C ASP A 47 2.32 -0.32 5.43
N LEU A 48 1.41 0.49 5.93
CA LEU A 48 1.62 1.92 6.15
C LEU A 48 1.79 2.27 7.63
N THR A 49 2.01 1.26 8.49
CA THR A 49 2.13 1.50 9.94
C THR A 49 3.29 2.42 10.30
N GLY A 50 4.35 2.43 9.49
CA GLY A 50 5.52 3.27 9.70
C GLY A 50 5.47 4.63 9.00
N VAL A 51 4.39 4.95 8.29
CA VAL A 51 4.26 6.23 7.60
C VAL A 51 3.87 7.31 8.61
N SER A 52 4.68 8.37 8.69
CA SER A 52 4.47 9.46 9.65
C SER A 52 3.66 10.62 9.07
N PHE A 53 3.59 10.72 7.75
CA PHE A 53 2.83 11.77 7.06
C PHE A 53 2.49 11.30 5.65
N LEU A 54 1.26 11.54 5.23
CA LEU A 54 0.77 11.11 3.91
C LEU A 54 0.14 12.30 3.19
N ALA A 55 0.84 12.81 2.18
CA ALA A 55 0.37 13.89 1.32
C ALA A 55 -0.42 13.35 0.14
N SER A 56 -1.12 14.25 -0.56
CA SER A 56 -1.91 13.89 -1.74
C SER A 56 -1.12 13.15 -2.82
N ILE A 57 0.15 13.50 -3.01
CA ILE A 57 1.01 12.84 -3.99
C ILE A 57 1.31 11.40 -3.60
N GLY A 58 1.45 11.12 -2.30
CA GLY A 58 1.62 9.76 -1.79
C GLY A 58 0.37 8.92 -2.02
N ILE A 59 -0.79 9.49 -1.77
CA ILE A 59 -2.08 8.83 -2.01
C ILE A 59 -2.24 8.51 -3.51
N ARG A 60 -1.90 9.45 -4.37
CA ARG A 60 -1.97 9.25 -5.82
C ARG A 60 -1.06 8.12 -6.28
N SER A 61 0.14 8.04 -5.71
CA SER A 61 1.08 6.96 -5.99
C SER A 61 0.51 5.60 -5.63
N ILE A 62 -0.13 5.49 -4.46
CA ILE A 62 -0.79 4.26 -4.03
C ILE A 62 -1.90 3.86 -5.02
N ILE A 63 -2.75 4.80 -5.40
CA ILE A 63 -3.84 4.56 -6.34
C ILE A 63 -3.32 4.09 -7.69
N THR A 64 -2.30 4.77 -8.22
CA THR A 64 -1.70 4.42 -9.51
C THR A 64 -1.17 2.99 -9.51
N ASN A 65 -0.46 2.61 -8.46
CA ASN A 65 0.10 1.27 -8.34
C ASN A 65 -0.98 0.22 -8.13
N ALA A 66 -2.03 0.53 -7.38
CA ALA A 66 -3.16 -0.38 -7.19
C ALA A 66 -3.88 -0.67 -8.51
N LYS A 67 -4.09 0.37 -9.31
CA LYS A 67 -4.75 0.21 -10.62
C LYS A 67 -3.88 -0.62 -11.56
N ALA A 68 -2.57 -0.36 -11.60
CA ALA A 68 -1.65 -1.12 -12.45
C ALA A 68 -1.62 -2.60 -12.06
N LEU A 69 -1.61 -2.88 -10.76
CA LEU A 69 -1.65 -4.26 -10.26
C LEU A 69 -2.96 -4.95 -10.63
N GLN A 70 -4.09 -4.26 -10.47
CA GLN A 70 -5.40 -4.80 -10.80
C GLN A 70 -5.50 -5.15 -12.29
N GLN A 71 -4.92 -4.33 -13.16
CA GLN A 71 -4.88 -4.59 -14.60
C GLN A 71 -4.07 -5.83 -14.95
N ARG A 72 -3.20 -6.26 -14.05
CA ARG A 72 -2.37 -7.46 -14.20
C ARG A 72 -2.94 -8.67 -13.45
N GLY A 73 -4.19 -8.59 -13.02
CA GLY A 73 -4.86 -9.69 -12.34
C GLY A 73 -4.55 -9.79 -10.85
N GLY A 74 -3.83 -8.83 -10.30
CA GLY A 74 -3.51 -8.79 -8.89
C GLY A 74 -4.49 -7.99 -8.07
N ARG A 75 -4.19 -7.85 -6.78
CA ARG A 75 -5.02 -7.12 -5.83
C ARG A 75 -4.14 -6.44 -4.79
N MET A 76 -4.47 -5.21 -4.46
CA MET A 76 -3.82 -4.46 -3.39
C MET A 76 -4.80 -4.18 -2.26
N VAL A 77 -4.36 -4.37 -1.02
CA VAL A 77 -5.06 -3.89 0.18
C VAL A 77 -4.09 -3.05 1.00
N LEU A 78 -4.62 -2.16 1.85
CA LEU A 78 -3.82 -1.30 2.72
C LEU A 78 -3.97 -1.75 4.17
N PHE A 79 -2.85 -1.80 4.88
CA PHE A 79 -2.82 -2.11 6.29
C PHE A 79 -2.25 -0.93 7.06
N VAL A 80 -3.02 -0.37 7.99
CA VAL A 80 -2.62 0.81 8.76
C VAL A 80 -2.34 0.51 10.23
N GLY A 81 -2.76 -0.65 10.72
CA GLY A 81 -2.58 -1.01 12.13
C GLY A 81 -3.16 0.04 13.06
N ALA A 82 -2.37 0.48 14.02
CA ALA A 82 -2.75 1.52 14.99
C ALA A 82 -2.43 2.95 14.51
N ASN A 83 -2.05 3.13 13.25
CA ASN A 83 -1.70 4.44 12.69
C ASN A 83 -2.95 5.24 12.34
N GLU A 84 -3.57 5.83 13.35
CA GLU A 84 -4.83 6.56 13.21
C GLU A 84 -4.74 7.77 12.30
N SER A 85 -3.60 8.46 12.31
CA SER A 85 -3.37 9.65 11.47
C SER A 85 -3.46 9.31 9.99
N VAL A 86 -2.80 8.25 9.57
CA VAL A 86 -2.82 7.78 8.18
C VAL A 86 -4.20 7.23 7.83
N ALA A 87 -4.80 6.44 8.73
CA ALA A 87 -6.14 5.90 8.51
C ALA A 87 -7.15 7.01 8.26
N LYS A 88 -7.12 8.05 9.09
CA LYS A 88 -8.02 9.19 8.97
C LYS A 88 -7.82 9.95 7.65
N THR A 89 -6.57 10.15 7.24
CA THR A 89 -6.25 10.79 5.97
C THR A 89 -6.81 10.00 4.80
N LEU A 90 -6.62 8.68 4.81
CA LEU A 90 -7.12 7.80 3.75
C LEU A 90 -8.66 7.80 3.70
N GLU A 91 -9.30 7.70 4.85
CA GLU A 91 -10.77 7.72 4.91
C GLU A 91 -11.34 9.05 4.41
N THR A 92 -10.71 10.17 4.78
CA THR A 92 -11.14 11.50 4.36
C THR A 92 -11.08 11.67 2.84
N THR A 93 -10.11 11.04 2.19
CA THR A 93 -9.96 11.11 0.73
C THR A 93 -10.87 10.14 -0.01
N GLY A 94 -11.51 9.21 0.71
CA GLY A 94 -12.39 8.23 0.09
C GLY A 94 -11.67 7.08 -0.60
N ILE A 95 -10.36 6.93 -0.41
CA ILE A 95 -9.57 5.88 -1.04
C ILE A 95 -10.04 4.48 -0.65
N ASP A 96 -10.64 4.34 0.53
CA ASP A 96 -11.15 3.06 1.03
C ASP A 96 -12.30 2.51 0.20
N SER A 97 -12.93 3.33 -0.63
CA SER A 97 -13.92 2.85 -1.59
C SER A 97 -13.27 2.25 -2.84
N LEU A 98 -11.98 2.50 -3.06
CA LEU A 98 -11.22 2.00 -4.21
C LEU A 98 -10.29 0.85 -3.80
N ILE A 99 -9.65 0.97 -2.64
CA ILE A 99 -8.66 0.02 -2.14
C ILE A 99 -9.04 -0.31 -0.69
N PRO A 100 -9.31 -1.59 -0.36
CA PRO A 100 -9.70 -1.95 1.01
C PRO A 100 -8.65 -1.56 2.04
N LEU A 101 -9.12 -1.05 3.18
CA LEU A 101 -8.29 -0.53 4.27
C LEU A 101 -8.54 -1.35 5.53
N PHE A 102 -7.47 -1.81 6.16
CA PHE A 102 -7.57 -2.66 7.36
C PHE A 102 -6.69 -2.16 8.49
N SER A 103 -7.20 -2.28 9.72
CA SER A 103 -6.43 -2.03 10.93
C SER A 103 -5.86 -3.32 11.53
N ASP A 104 -6.36 -4.47 11.10
CA ASP A 104 -5.92 -5.79 11.54
C ASP A 104 -5.13 -6.48 10.44
N GLN A 105 -3.93 -6.97 10.78
CA GLN A 105 -3.03 -7.59 9.80
C GLN A 105 -3.61 -8.88 9.23
N ALA A 106 -4.20 -9.72 10.06
CA ALA A 106 -4.79 -10.98 9.61
C ALA A 106 -5.94 -10.73 8.63
N ALA A 107 -6.76 -9.70 8.90
CA ALA A 107 -7.85 -9.32 8.01
C ALA A 107 -7.32 -8.81 6.68
N ALA A 108 -6.25 -8.01 6.69
CA ALA A 108 -5.62 -7.50 5.48
C ALA A 108 -5.08 -8.64 4.62
N VAL A 109 -4.38 -9.59 5.23
CA VAL A 109 -3.83 -10.76 4.52
C VAL A 109 -4.95 -11.61 3.94
N ALA A 110 -6.00 -11.87 4.70
CA ALA A 110 -7.16 -12.65 4.24
C ALA A 110 -7.84 -11.98 3.04
N ALA A 111 -8.03 -10.67 3.10
CA ALA A 111 -8.66 -9.91 2.01
C ALA A 111 -7.79 -9.90 0.75
N ALA A 112 -6.48 -9.77 0.91
CA ALA A 112 -5.57 -9.80 -0.23
C ALA A 112 -5.55 -11.17 -0.90
N SER A 113 -5.64 -12.23 -0.11
CA SER A 113 -5.55 -13.61 -0.58
C SER A 113 -6.87 -14.15 -1.14
N ALA A 114 -7.97 -13.47 -0.91
CA ALA A 114 -9.31 -13.92 -1.30
C ALA A 114 -9.52 -13.99 -2.82
#